data_f8641bca44138dfefeb06319606060b3
#
_entry.id   f8641bca44138dfefeb06319606060b3
#
_cell.length_a   1.000
_cell.length_b   1.000
_cell.length_c   1.000
_cell.angle_alpha   90.00
_cell.angle_beta   90.00
_cell.angle_gamma   90.00
#
_symmetry.space_group_name_H-M   'P 1'
#
loop_
_entity.id
_entity.type
_entity.pdbx_description
1 polymer ?
#
loop_
_entity_poly.entity_id
_entity_poly.type
_entity_poly.pdbx_seq_one_letter_code
_entity_poly.pdbx_strand_id
1 'polypeptide(L)'
;MEAPALAHTAGILNSAPFDTTDGQQIYEHICRGCHMPDGAGAVGAGHYPALAKNPTLVSRQYMALTILTGRRNMPAFGARHAIGFGGPAAVLSETQIAAVINYVRSHFGNHYKDQITAAEVEAIDKKAP
;
A
#
# COMPACT_ATOMS: atom_id res chain seq x y z
N MET A 1 19.32 32.65 2.90
CA MET A 1 18.80 31.88 2.54
C MET A 1 18.91 30.75 1.62
N GLU A 2 20.06 30.21 1.52
CA GLU A 2 20.23 28.96 0.79
C GLU A 2 19.66 27.77 1.53
N ALA A 3 19.40 27.94 2.82
CA ALA A 3 18.95 26.82 3.62
C ALA A 3 17.75 26.10 3.04
N PRO A 4 16.71 26.80 2.55
CA PRO A 4 15.57 26.07 1.95
C PRO A 4 15.96 25.27 0.72
N ALA A 5 16.79 25.82 -0.13
CA ALA A 5 17.21 25.10 -1.34
C ALA A 5 18.08 23.91 -0.98
N LEU A 6 19.00 24.08 -0.04
CA LEU A 6 19.83 22.98 0.41
C LEU A 6 19.01 21.89 1.07
N ALA A 7 18.05 22.27 1.90
CA ALA A 7 17.19 21.29 2.54
C ALA A 7 16.39 20.51 1.51
N HIS A 8 15.89 21.19 0.49
CA HIS A 8 15.15 20.54 -0.56
C HIS A 8 16.03 19.55 -1.33
N THR A 9 17.23 19.95 -1.68
CA THR A 9 18.16 19.08 -2.39
C THR A 9 18.54 17.88 -1.53
N ALA A 10 18.81 18.09 -0.26
CA ALA A 10 19.13 17.01 0.66
C ALA A 10 17.96 16.04 0.77
N GLY A 11 16.73 16.56 0.80
CA GLY A 11 15.56 15.71 0.83
C GLY A 11 15.41 14.83 -0.40
N ILE A 12 15.77 15.36 -1.57
CA ILE A 12 15.75 14.57 -2.79
C ILE A 12 16.82 13.49 -2.76
N LEU A 13 18.01 13.84 -2.33
CA LEU A 13 19.15 12.93 -2.37
C LEU A 13 19.11 11.91 -1.22
N ASN A 14 18.58 12.32 -0.08
CA ASN A 14 18.52 11.49 1.12
C ASN A 14 17.10 11.44 1.63
N SER A 15 16.22 10.90 0.81
CA SER A 15 14.81 10.84 1.14
C SER A 15 14.62 10.14 2.47
N ALA A 16 13.91 10.80 3.38
CA ALA A 16 13.49 10.14 4.60
C ALA A 16 12.59 8.96 4.23
N PRO A 17 12.63 7.89 5.02
CA PRO A 17 11.72 6.78 4.78
C PRO A 17 10.27 7.27 4.76
N PHE A 18 9.47 6.66 3.92
CA PHE A 18 8.04 6.92 3.91
C PHE A 18 7.46 6.25 5.14
N ASP A 19 7.23 7.01 6.19
CA ASP A 19 6.91 6.45 7.50
C ASP A 19 5.53 6.85 8.04
N THR A 20 4.70 7.52 7.24
CA THR A 20 3.35 7.85 7.68
C THR A 20 2.57 6.58 8.02
N THR A 21 1.75 6.66 9.07
CA THR A 21 0.84 5.59 9.44
C THR A 21 -0.62 5.96 9.15
N ASP A 22 -0.84 7.02 8.37
CA ASP A 22 -2.16 7.42 7.93
C ASP A 22 -2.52 6.65 6.66
N GLY A 23 -3.52 5.80 6.74
CA GLY A 23 -3.93 4.97 5.62
C GLY A 23 -4.31 5.77 4.38
N GLN A 24 -4.92 6.93 4.55
CA GLN A 24 -5.24 7.79 3.42
C GLN A 24 -3.99 8.27 2.70
N GLN A 25 -2.99 8.72 3.44
CA GLN A 25 -1.74 9.17 2.84
C GLN A 25 -1.00 8.04 2.15
N ILE A 26 -1.02 6.85 2.74
CA ILE A 26 -0.39 5.68 2.11
C ILE A 26 -1.09 5.37 0.80
N TYR A 27 -2.42 5.37 0.79
CA TYR A 27 -3.17 5.12 -0.42
C TYR A 27 -2.85 6.16 -1.50
N GLU A 28 -2.86 7.42 -1.13
CA GLU A 28 -2.68 8.52 -2.09
C GLU A 28 -1.27 8.55 -2.67
N HIS A 29 -0.28 8.14 -1.92
CA HIS A 29 1.11 8.19 -2.38
C HIS A 29 1.55 6.93 -3.11
N ILE A 30 0.92 5.79 -2.84
CA ILE A 30 1.40 4.51 -3.36
C ILE A 30 0.33 3.82 -4.21
N CYS A 31 -0.83 3.57 -3.65
CA CYS A 31 -1.84 2.71 -4.29
C CYS A 31 -2.60 3.42 -5.40
N ARG A 32 -2.82 4.70 -5.22
CA ARG A 32 -3.60 5.53 -6.13
C ARG A 32 -3.05 5.52 -7.55
N GLY A 33 -1.75 5.37 -7.72
CA GLY A 33 -1.14 5.38 -9.03
C GLY A 33 -1.73 4.35 -9.98
N CYS A 34 -2.14 3.22 -9.45
CA CYS A 34 -2.76 2.15 -10.25
C CYS A 34 -4.24 2.02 -9.97
N HIS A 35 -4.66 2.11 -8.71
CA HIS A 35 -6.05 1.89 -8.33
C HIS A 35 -6.92 3.13 -8.45
N MET A 36 -6.36 4.25 -8.84
CA MET A 36 -7.00 5.54 -9.09
C MET A 36 -7.47 6.23 -7.81
N PRO A 37 -7.68 7.56 -7.86
CA PRO A 37 -8.04 8.33 -6.66
C PRO A 37 -9.34 7.89 -6.00
N ASP A 38 -10.28 7.38 -6.80
CA ASP A 38 -11.59 6.92 -6.31
C ASP A 38 -11.64 5.41 -6.15
N GLY A 39 -10.52 4.71 -6.30
CA GLY A 39 -10.49 3.27 -6.18
C GLY A 39 -11.14 2.52 -7.34
N ALA A 40 -11.43 3.21 -8.43
CA ALA A 40 -12.17 2.60 -9.54
C ALA A 40 -11.34 1.64 -10.39
N GLY A 41 -10.02 1.67 -10.23
CA GLY A 41 -9.14 0.87 -11.06
C GLY A 41 -9.12 1.33 -12.50
N ALA A 42 -8.53 0.55 -13.37
CA ALA A 42 -8.43 0.87 -14.78
C ALA A 42 -8.17 -0.38 -15.61
N VAL A 43 -8.57 -0.32 -16.87
CA VAL A 43 -8.27 -1.35 -17.87
C VAL A 43 -7.69 -0.65 -19.08
N GLY A 44 -6.59 -1.18 -19.59
CA GLY A 44 -5.91 -0.56 -20.72
C GLY A 44 -4.66 -1.36 -21.01
N ALA A 45 -3.51 -0.70 -21.02
CA ALA A 45 -2.23 -1.39 -21.18
C ALA A 45 -1.99 -2.40 -20.06
N GLY A 46 -2.62 -2.22 -18.90
CA GLY A 46 -2.63 -3.15 -17.80
C GLY A 46 -4.02 -3.26 -17.23
N HIS A 47 -4.20 -4.18 -16.29
CA HIS A 47 -5.46 -4.35 -15.59
C HIS A 47 -5.23 -4.04 -14.12
N TYR A 48 -5.91 -2.99 -13.62
CA TYR A 48 -5.81 -2.56 -12.23
C TYR A 48 -7.19 -2.73 -11.59
N PRO A 49 -7.36 -3.70 -10.67
CA PRO A 49 -8.68 -3.98 -10.14
C PRO A 49 -9.27 -2.80 -9.38
N ALA A 50 -10.59 -2.67 -9.47
CA ALA A 50 -11.29 -1.71 -8.66
C ALA A 50 -11.24 -2.12 -7.20
N LEU A 51 -11.02 -1.15 -6.32
CA LEU A 51 -11.15 -1.34 -4.88
C LEU A 51 -12.50 -0.86 -4.39
N ALA A 52 -13.14 0.02 -5.16
CA ALA A 52 -14.46 0.52 -4.84
C ALA A 52 -15.48 -0.62 -4.93
N LYS A 53 -16.22 -0.83 -3.86
CA LYS A 53 -17.30 -1.82 -3.81
C LYS A 53 -16.86 -3.21 -4.27
N ASN A 54 -15.65 -3.59 -3.91
CA ASN A 54 -15.09 -4.87 -4.34
C ASN A 54 -15.36 -5.93 -3.27
N PRO A 55 -16.14 -6.98 -3.57
CA PRO A 55 -16.51 -7.97 -2.55
C PRO A 55 -15.31 -8.79 -2.05
N THR A 56 -14.20 -8.86 -2.78
CA THR A 56 -13.04 -9.59 -2.27
C THR A 56 -12.41 -8.88 -1.08
N LEU A 57 -12.71 -7.61 -0.87
CA LEU A 57 -12.19 -6.86 0.28
C LEU A 57 -12.82 -7.30 1.61
N VAL A 58 -13.79 -8.19 1.58
CA VAL A 58 -14.36 -8.77 2.81
C VAL A 58 -13.27 -9.48 3.62
N SER A 59 -12.29 -10.04 2.96
CA SER A 59 -11.18 -10.72 3.64
C SER A 59 -10.01 -9.78 3.83
N ARG A 60 -9.87 -9.25 5.05
CA ARG A 60 -8.71 -8.44 5.37
C ARG A 60 -7.42 -9.24 5.31
N GLN A 61 -7.49 -10.54 5.57
CA GLN A 61 -6.33 -11.42 5.47
C GLN A 61 -5.85 -11.56 4.02
N TYR A 62 -6.78 -11.71 3.09
CA TYR A 62 -6.44 -11.79 1.68
C TYR A 62 -5.80 -10.48 1.21
N MET A 63 -6.32 -9.34 1.64
CA MET A 63 -5.72 -8.05 1.31
C MET A 63 -4.29 -7.96 1.83
N ALA A 64 -4.07 -8.37 3.08
CA ALA A 64 -2.74 -8.33 3.66
C ALA A 64 -1.77 -9.22 2.88
N LEU A 65 -2.17 -10.43 2.57
CA LEU A 65 -1.32 -11.34 1.80
C LEU A 65 -0.99 -10.74 0.43
N THR A 66 -1.97 -10.17 -0.23
CA THR A 66 -1.77 -9.56 -1.55
C THR A 66 -0.79 -8.40 -1.49
N ILE A 67 -0.92 -7.53 -0.49
CA ILE A 67 -0.01 -6.39 -0.37
C ILE A 67 1.39 -6.85 0.01
N LEU A 68 1.48 -7.82 0.91
CA LEU A 68 2.78 -8.34 1.35
C LEU A 68 3.56 -9.00 0.22
N THR A 69 2.90 -9.85 -0.56
CA THR A 69 3.59 -10.72 -1.52
C THR A 69 3.41 -10.30 -2.97
N GLY A 70 2.49 -9.37 -3.23
CA GLY A 70 2.16 -8.96 -4.59
C GLY A 70 1.27 -9.98 -5.29
N ARG A 71 0.77 -9.60 -6.44
CA ARG A 71 -0.04 -10.48 -7.26
C ARG A 71 -0.07 -9.95 -8.69
N ARG A 72 0.35 -10.78 -9.64
CA ARG A 72 0.39 -10.41 -11.06
C ARG A 72 1.22 -9.12 -11.23
N ASN A 73 0.64 -8.05 -11.75
CA ASN A 73 1.36 -6.79 -11.96
C ASN A 73 1.49 -5.94 -10.70
N MET A 74 0.79 -6.31 -9.64
CA MET A 74 0.89 -5.57 -8.38
C MET A 74 2.18 -5.98 -7.67
N PRO A 75 3.07 -5.02 -7.35
CA PRO A 75 4.31 -5.38 -6.66
C PRO A 75 4.06 -5.79 -5.23
N ALA A 76 5.04 -6.48 -4.66
CA ALA A 76 5.04 -6.82 -3.25
C ALA A 76 5.55 -5.62 -2.45
N PHE A 77 4.91 -5.33 -1.33
CA PHE A 77 5.29 -4.22 -0.46
C PHE A 77 5.83 -4.68 0.90
N GLY A 78 5.77 -5.97 1.19
CA GLY A 78 6.36 -6.49 2.42
C GLY A 78 7.87 -6.59 2.32
N ALA A 79 8.57 -6.28 3.41
CA ALA A 79 10.03 -6.22 3.40
C ALA A 79 10.67 -7.55 2.98
N ARG A 80 10.03 -8.67 3.30
CA ARG A 80 10.56 -9.99 2.96
C ARG A 80 10.36 -10.37 1.50
N HIS A 81 9.49 -9.65 0.79
CA HIS A 81 9.06 -10.02 -0.55
C HIS A 81 9.32 -8.92 -1.57
N ALA A 82 9.66 -7.72 -1.13
CA ALA A 82 9.82 -6.56 -2.00
C ALA A 82 11.19 -6.55 -2.68
N ILE A 83 11.58 -7.68 -3.24
CA ILE A 83 12.82 -7.77 -4.00
C ILE A 83 12.47 -7.34 -5.40
N GLY A 84 12.63 -6.04 -5.65
CA GLY A 84 12.15 -5.47 -6.88
C GLY A 84 13.00 -5.81 -8.08
N PHE A 85 12.35 -6.02 -9.18
CA PHE A 85 12.97 -5.91 -10.47
C PHE A 85 12.98 -4.44 -10.83
N GLY A 86 14.16 -3.90 -11.12
CA GLY A 86 14.24 -2.58 -11.72
C GLY A 86 14.10 -1.42 -10.75
N GLY A 87 14.40 -1.61 -9.50
CA GLY A 87 14.48 -0.49 -8.59
C GLY A 87 13.79 -0.71 -7.26
N PRO A 88 13.95 0.24 -6.35
CA PRO A 88 13.40 0.11 -5.02
C PRO A 88 11.88 0.19 -5.09
N ALA A 89 11.24 -0.93 -4.86
CA ALA A 89 9.83 -0.92 -4.56
C ALA A 89 9.66 -0.25 -3.19
N ALA A 90 8.55 0.46 -3.02
CA ALA A 90 8.22 0.96 -1.71
C ALA A 90 8.04 -0.22 -0.77
N VAL A 91 8.61 -0.13 0.42
CA VAL A 91 8.44 -1.14 1.45
C VAL A 91 7.54 -0.55 2.52
N LEU A 92 6.48 -1.27 2.85
CA LEU A 92 5.54 -0.85 3.89
C LEU A 92 5.72 -1.72 5.12
N SER A 93 5.69 -1.09 6.29
CA SER A 93 5.68 -1.82 7.56
C SER A 93 4.32 -2.49 7.78
N GLU A 94 4.28 -3.41 8.74
CA GLU A 94 3.03 -4.05 9.11
C GLU A 94 2.00 -3.03 9.57
N THR A 95 2.42 -2.00 10.30
CA THR A 95 1.54 -0.93 10.74
C THR A 95 0.98 -0.17 9.55
N GLN A 96 1.81 0.14 8.56
CA GLN A 96 1.36 0.84 7.36
C GLN A 96 0.41 -0.01 6.54
N ILE A 97 0.70 -1.29 6.40
CA ILE A 97 -0.17 -2.20 5.66
C ILE A 97 -1.54 -2.29 6.34
N ALA A 98 -1.56 -2.45 7.66
CA ALA A 98 -2.83 -2.47 8.38
C ALA A 98 -3.60 -1.17 8.19
N ALA A 99 -2.92 -0.03 8.26
CA ALA A 99 -3.56 1.27 8.12
C ALA A 99 -4.21 1.45 6.74
N VAL A 100 -3.51 1.08 5.67
CA VAL A 100 -4.05 1.27 4.32
C VAL A 100 -5.19 0.27 4.04
N ILE A 101 -5.10 -0.95 4.56
CA ILE A 101 -6.19 -1.92 4.43
C ILE A 101 -7.45 -1.38 5.09
N ASN A 102 -7.33 -0.90 6.31
CA ASN A 102 -8.49 -0.37 7.03
C ASN A 102 -9.07 0.85 6.35
N TYR A 103 -8.22 1.68 5.77
CA TYR A 103 -8.67 2.84 5.01
C TYR A 103 -9.51 2.40 3.78
N VAL A 104 -8.97 1.50 2.98
CA VAL A 104 -9.65 1.05 1.75
C VAL A 104 -10.96 0.35 2.08
N ARG A 105 -10.97 -0.46 3.15
CA ARG A 105 -12.17 -1.21 3.54
C ARG A 105 -13.28 -0.34 4.12
N SER A 106 -12.98 0.90 4.43
CA SER A 106 -13.98 1.84 4.96
C SER A 106 -14.24 3.03 4.03
N HIS A 107 -13.63 3.03 2.84
CA HIS A 107 -13.77 4.12 1.86
C HIS A 107 -14.14 3.54 0.50
N PHE A 108 -14.34 4.41 -0.47
CA PHE A 108 -14.69 4.04 -1.85
C PHE A 108 -15.98 3.22 -1.92
N GLY A 109 -16.94 3.53 -1.04
CA GLY A 109 -18.20 2.79 -0.99
C GLY A 109 -18.14 1.48 -0.25
N ASN A 110 -17.01 1.14 0.34
CA ASN A 110 -16.87 -0.03 1.19
C ASN A 110 -17.23 0.35 2.64
N HIS A 111 -17.84 -0.57 3.36
CA HIS A 111 -18.33 -0.29 4.71
C HIS A 111 -18.02 -1.43 5.68
N TYR A 112 -16.86 -2.06 5.54
CA TYR A 112 -16.46 -3.12 6.44
C TYR A 112 -16.05 -2.52 7.79
N LYS A 113 -16.56 -3.08 8.88
CA LYS A 113 -16.34 -2.52 10.21
C LYS A 113 -15.21 -3.18 10.97
N ASP A 114 -14.92 -4.44 10.66
CA ASP A 114 -13.79 -5.12 11.27
C ASP A 114 -12.48 -4.55 10.72
N GLN A 115 -11.47 -4.57 11.54
CA GLN A 115 -10.17 -4.00 11.19
C GLN A 115 -9.08 -5.03 11.34
N ILE A 116 -8.01 -4.85 10.58
CA ILE A 116 -6.81 -5.65 10.74
C ILE A 116 -5.81 -4.89 11.60
N THR A 117 -5.01 -5.61 12.34
CA THR A 117 -3.94 -5.04 13.18
C THR A 117 -2.58 -5.33 12.58
N ALA A 118 -1.57 -4.59 13.01
CA ALA A 118 -0.19 -4.86 12.60
C ALA A 118 0.23 -6.28 13.01
N ALA A 119 -0.22 -6.75 14.16
CA ALA A 119 0.10 -8.09 14.62
C ALA A 119 -0.49 -9.16 13.71
N GLU A 120 -1.71 -8.94 13.21
CA GLU A 120 -2.30 -9.86 12.23
C GLU A 120 -1.51 -9.86 10.92
N VAL A 121 -1.09 -8.69 10.46
CA VAL A 121 -0.27 -8.60 9.24
C VAL A 121 1.03 -9.36 9.42
N GLU A 122 1.68 -9.19 10.56
CA GLU A 122 2.92 -9.92 10.85
C GLU A 122 2.70 -11.42 10.84
N ALA A 123 1.63 -11.89 11.45
CA ALA A 123 1.33 -13.32 11.49
C ALA A 123 1.11 -13.89 10.09
N ILE A 124 0.43 -13.13 9.23
CA ILE A 124 0.22 -13.54 7.84
C ILE A 124 1.54 -13.58 7.09
N ASP A 125 2.39 -12.59 7.30
CA ASP A 125 3.69 -12.52 6.66
C ASP A 125 4.55 -13.72 7.01
N LYS A 126 4.55 -14.13 8.27
CA LYS A 126 5.33 -15.27 8.73
C LYS A 126 4.89 -16.59 8.08
N LYS A 127 3.61 -16.70 7.72
CA LYS A 127 3.08 -17.90 7.06
C LYS A 127 3.17 -17.83 5.55
N ALA A 128 3.44 -16.67 4.99
CA ALA A 128 3.52 -16.50 3.55
C ALA A 128 4.74 -17.22 2.97
N PRO A 129 4.63 -17.80 1.76
CA PRO A 129 5.73 -18.52 1.12
C PRO A 129 6.93 -17.64 0.82
#